data_51db8960fcab93fb423f8ef571b94ffe
#
_entry.id   51db8960fcab93fb423f8ef571b94ffe
#
_cell.length_a   1.000
_cell.length_b   1.000
_cell.length_c   1.000
_cell.angle_alpha   90.00
_cell.angle_beta   90.00
_cell.angle_gamma   90.00
#
_symmetry.space_group_name_H-M   'P 1'
#
loop_
_entity.id
_entity.type
_entity.pdbx_description
1 polymer ?
#
loop_
_entity_poly.entity_id
_entity_poly.type
_entity_poly.pdbx_seq_one_letter_code
_entity_poly.pdbx_strand_id
1 'polypeptide(L)'
;MGKIEKLRNALETNEIDAILITSTINRRYITGFTGTAGAALISKNSAVFITDFRYTEQAKEQAAGFQVVEHKQQIELEIRDQLKSMNVKRLGFEKDQITYSQYEQYKKVLETELVPVGGIVEELRLTKTNDELEIMKKAATIADDAFAHIQGYIKPGVREIDISNELEFFMRKQGAVSSSFDIIVASGQRSALPHGVASEKKIQSGELVTLDYGALYKGYCSDITRTFAVGEISDELRKIYDTVLEAQLRGVNGIKPGITGKEADALTRDYISDAGYVDYFGHSTGHGLGLEVHEAPGLSYRSDKKLAAGMVVTVEPGIYVPGIGGCRIEDDVIVTETGNERLTSAPKDLITL
;
A
#
# COMPACT_ATOMS: atom_id res chain seq x y z
N MET A 1 -12.45 20.67 2.34
CA MET A 1 -12.17 20.88 0.91
C MET A 1 -12.17 19.52 0.22
N GLY A 2 -12.96 19.33 -0.84
CA GLY A 2 -13.09 18.05 -1.54
C GLY A 2 -11.84 17.69 -2.35
N LYS A 3 -11.70 16.41 -2.75
CA LYS A 3 -10.55 15.91 -3.53
C LYS A 3 -10.35 16.69 -4.84
N ILE A 4 -11.44 16.97 -5.57
CA ILE A 4 -11.40 17.74 -6.83
C ILE A 4 -10.94 19.18 -6.59
N GLU A 5 -11.37 19.82 -5.52
CA GLU A 5 -10.92 21.18 -5.18
C GLU A 5 -9.41 21.23 -4.86
N LYS A 6 -8.93 20.28 -4.07
CA LYS A 6 -7.50 20.17 -3.78
C LYS A 6 -6.70 19.97 -5.08
N LEU A 7 -7.20 19.11 -5.98
CA LEU A 7 -6.56 18.88 -7.27
C LEU A 7 -6.54 20.16 -8.14
N ARG A 8 -7.65 20.92 -8.18
CA ARG A 8 -7.72 22.19 -8.91
C ARG A 8 -6.70 23.22 -8.44
N ASN A 9 -6.45 23.29 -7.13
CA ASN A 9 -5.40 24.15 -6.59
C ASN A 9 -4.01 23.72 -7.08
N ALA A 10 -3.78 22.42 -7.21
CA ALA A 10 -2.52 21.88 -7.73
C ALA A 10 -2.32 22.20 -9.23
N LEU A 11 -3.39 22.39 -10.04
CA LEU A 11 -3.26 22.81 -11.43
C LEU A 11 -2.56 24.17 -11.55
N GLU A 12 -2.93 25.13 -10.70
CA GLU A 12 -2.31 26.48 -10.70
C GLU A 12 -0.83 26.41 -10.33
N THR A 13 -0.48 25.64 -9.31
CA THR A 13 0.90 25.47 -8.85
C THR A 13 1.80 24.82 -9.91
N ASN A 14 1.22 23.91 -10.73
CA ASN A 14 1.94 23.22 -11.80
C ASN A 14 1.82 23.92 -13.17
N GLU A 15 1.20 25.11 -13.21
CA GLU A 15 1.00 25.91 -14.43
C GLU A 15 0.36 25.12 -15.58
N ILE A 16 -0.67 24.30 -15.28
CA ILE A 16 -1.44 23.50 -16.23
C ILE A 16 -2.91 23.89 -16.22
N ASP A 17 -3.58 23.83 -17.37
CA ASP A 17 -4.99 24.19 -17.50
C ASP A 17 -5.92 23.03 -17.09
N ALA A 18 -5.45 21.79 -17.28
CA ALA A 18 -6.15 20.57 -16.92
C ALA A 18 -5.15 19.44 -16.64
N ILE A 19 -5.62 18.40 -15.96
CA ILE A 19 -4.88 17.14 -15.75
C ILE A 19 -5.68 15.97 -16.32
N LEU A 20 -4.97 15.06 -16.99
CA LEU A 20 -5.47 13.76 -17.45
C LEU A 20 -4.98 12.67 -16.48
N ILE A 21 -5.92 12.00 -15.82
CA ILE A 21 -5.66 10.91 -14.89
C ILE A 21 -6.06 9.60 -15.56
N THR A 22 -5.09 8.73 -15.78
CA THR A 22 -5.22 7.43 -16.43
C THR A 22 -4.87 6.25 -15.52
N SER A 23 -4.04 6.49 -14.49
CA SER A 23 -3.76 5.51 -13.43
C SER A 23 -5.05 4.96 -12.84
N THR A 24 -5.19 3.65 -12.77
CA THR A 24 -6.38 2.99 -12.20
C THR A 24 -6.59 3.40 -10.75
N ILE A 25 -5.52 3.51 -9.98
CA ILE A 25 -5.55 3.86 -8.55
C ILE A 25 -5.93 5.32 -8.36
N ASN A 26 -5.25 6.24 -9.04
CA ASN A 26 -5.52 7.68 -8.94
C ASN A 26 -6.90 8.02 -9.48
N ARG A 27 -7.32 7.38 -10.57
CA ARG A 27 -8.66 7.50 -11.13
C ARG A 27 -9.71 7.07 -10.10
N ARG A 28 -9.54 5.89 -9.47
CA ARG A 28 -10.40 5.43 -8.38
C ARG A 28 -10.44 6.42 -7.22
N TYR A 29 -9.28 6.91 -6.78
CA TYR A 29 -9.20 7.88 -5.70
C TYR A 29 -10.00 9.14 -5.96
N ILE A 30 -9.89 9.71 -7.17
CA ILE A 30 -10.51 10.99 -7.52
C ILE A 30 -11.99 10.82 -7.86
N THR A 31 -12.38 9.74 -8.54
CA THR A 31 -13.75 9.58 -9.08
C THR A 31 -14.62 8.62 -8.28
N GLY A 32 -14.03 7.71 -7.51
CA GLY A 32 -14.74 6.57 -6.92
C GLY A 32 -14.94 5.40 -7.88
N PHE A 33 -14.64 5.56 -9.18
CA PHE A 33 -14.90 4.56 -10.20
C PHE A 33 -14.00 3.34 -10.06
N THR A 34 -14.63 2.16 -10.03
CA THR A 34 -13.94 0.87 -9.79
C THR A 34 -13.73 0.03 -11.04
N GLY A 35 -14.24 0.47 -12.21
CA GLY A 35 -14.08 -0.24 -13.48
C GLY A 35 -12.66 -0.14 -14.03
N THR A 36 -12.33 -1.01 -14.99
CA THR A 36 -10.97 -1.16 -15.50
C THR A 36 -10.60 -0.18 -16.63
N ALA A 37 -11.57 0.45 -17.29
CA ALA A 37 -11.33 1.33 -18.43
C ALA A 37 -11.96 2.72 -18.25
N GLY A 38 -11.19 3.76 -18.58
CA GLY A 38 -11.61 5.15 -18.57
C GLY A 38 -10.47 6.10 -18.18
N ALA A 39 -10.71 7.39 -18.37
CA ALA A 39 -9.82 8.47 -17.99
C ALA A 39 -10.61 9.61 -17.35
N ALA A 40 -10.04 10.25 -16.33
CA ALA A 40 -10.61 11.46 -15.74
C ALA A 40 -9.84 12.69 -16.27
N LEU A 41 -10.57 13.64 -16.84
CA LEU A 41 -10.05 14.92 -17.30
C LEU A 41 -10.63 16.04 -16.42
N ILE A 42 -9.77 16.71 -15.68
CA ILE A 42 -10.18 17.74 -14.71
C ILE A 42 -9.49 19.05 -15.06
N SER A 43 -10.30 20.10 -15.29
CA SER A 43 -9.87 21.47 -15.44
C SER A 43 -10.34 22.32 -14.27
N LYS A 44 -10.01 23.61 -14.28
CA LYS A 44 -10.46 24.57 -13.25
C LYS A 44 -12.00 24.55 -13.07
N ASN A 45 -12.73 24.42 -14.17
CA ASN A 45 -14.20 24.58 -14.16
C ASN A 45 -14.97 23.29 -14.54
N SER A 46 -14.30 22.28 -15.05
CA SER A 46 -14.92 21.05 -15.55
C SER A 46 -14.28 19.81 -14.97
N ALA A 47 -15.06 18.74 -14.83
CA ALA A 47 -14.60 17.42 -14.50
C ALA A 47 -15.35 16.41 -15.39
N VAL A 48 -14.64 15.73 -16.26
CA VAL A 48 -15.19 14.78 -17.23
C VAL A 48 -14.58 13.42 -16.99
N PHE A 49 -15.43 12.39 -16.96
CA PHE A 49 -15.00 10.99 -16.92
C PHE A 49 -15.31 10.34 -18.27
N ILE A 50 -14.29 9.93 -18.99
CA ILE A 50 -14.38 9.35 -20.34
C ILE A 50 -14.22 7.86 -20.22
N THR A 51 -15.21 7.10 -20.73
CA THR A 51 -15.19 5.63 -20.70
C THR A 51 -15.91 5.06 -21.92
N ASP A 52 -15.92 3.73 -22.07
CA ASP A 52 -16.63 3.05 -23.14
C ASP A 52 -18.04 2.58 -22.70
N PHE A 53 -18.83 2.07 -23.66
CA PHE A 53 -20.24 1.66 -23.44
C PHE A 53 -20.41 0.63 -22.33
N ARG A 54 -19.40 -0.18 -22.00
CA ARG A 54 -19.47 -1.23 -20.96
C ARG A 54 -19.59 -0.63 -19.56
N TYR A 55 -19.15 0.61 -19.39
CA TYR A 55 -19.00 1.25 -18.08
C TYR A 55 -19.82 2.53 -17.89
N THR A 56 -20.57 2.97 -18.89
CA THR A 56 -21.32 4.24 -18.82
C THR A 56 -22.29 4.30 -17.63
N GLU A 57 -23.05 3.23 -17.38
CA GLU A 57 -24.00 3.19 -16.26
C GLU A 57 -23.25 3.14 -14.90
N GLN A 58 -22.25 2.29 -14.77
CA GLN A 58 -21.43 2.22 -13.56
C GLN A 58 -20.73 3.56 -13.27
N ALA A 59 -20.22 4.23 -14.30
CA ALA A 59 -19.56 5.52 -14.15
C ALA A 59 -20.53 6.63 -13.71
N LYS A 60 -21.75 6.65 -14.23
CA LYS A 60 -22.81 7.61 -13.79
C LYS A 60 -23.17 7.43 -12.31
N GLU A 61 -23.16 6.17 -11.83
CA GLU A 61 -23.44 5.86 -10.44
C GLU A 61 -22.25 6.21 -9.51
N GLN A 62 -21.03 5.87 -9.91
CA GLN A 62 -19.85 5.94 -9.04
C GLN A 62 -19.07 7.25 -9.14
N ALA A 63 -18.96 7.85 -10.33
CA ALA A 63 -18.18 9.06 -10.56
C ALA A 63 -19.00 10.34 -10.26
N ALA A 64 -19.47 10.47 -9.04
CA ALA A 64 -20.26 11.62 -8.62
C ALA A 64 -19.49 12.94 -8.82
N GLY A 65 -20.13 13.93 -9.44
CA GLY A 65 -19.50 15.22 -9.74
C GLY A 65 -18.71 15.26 -11.06
N PHE A 66 -18.71 14.17 -11.82
CA PHE A 66 -18.16 14.12 -13.18
C PHE A 66 -19.26 14.06 -14.24
N GLN A 67 -19.04 14.78 -15.34
CA GLN A 67 -19.78 14.53 -16.56
C GLN A 67 -19.25 13.24 -17.19
N VAL A 68 -20.08 12.20 -17.29
CA VAL A 68 -19.69 10.94 -17.93
C VAL A 68 -19.89 11.05 -19.44
N VAL A 69 -18.85 10.76 -20.19
CA VAL A 69 -18.82 10.79 -21.67
C VAL A 69 -18.41 9.42 -22.19
N GLU A 70 -19.20 8.90 -23.13
CA GLU A 70 -18.90 7.65 -23.82
C GLU A 70 -18.08 7.95 -25.09
N HIS A 71 -16.88 7.38 -25.18
CA HIS A 71 -16.14 7.40 -26.44
C HIS A 71 -16.60 6.26 -27.36
N LYS A 72 -16.80 6.59 -28.65
CA LYS A 72 -17.28 5.63 -29.66
C LYS A 72 -16.15 5.10 -30.56
N GLN A 73 -14.99 5.70 -30.47
CA GLN A 73 -13.77 5.37 -31.22
C GLN A 73 -12.60 5.20 -30.23
N GLN A 74 -11.41 5.60 -30.62
CA GLN A 74 -10.27 5.65 -29.72
C GLN A 74 -10.49 6.73 -28.65
N ILE A 75 -10.18 6.43 -27.40
CA ILE A 75 -10.39 7.33 -26.28
C ILE A 75 -9.65 8.66 -26.44
N GLU A 76 -8.50 8.65 -27.11
CA GLU A 76 -7.68 9.83 -27.38
C GLU A 76 -8.40 10.88 -28.24
N LEU A 77 -9.27 10.44 -29.14
CA LEU A 77 -10.08 11.35 -29.95
C LEU A 77 -11.11 12.08 -29.10
N GLU A 78 -11.75 11.37 -28.19
CA GLU A 78 -12.70 11.98 -27.25
C GLU A 78 -11.97 12.93 -26.26
N ILE A 79 -10.81 12.51 -25.73
CA ILE A 79 -9.98 13.38 -24.90
C ILE A 79 -9.66 14.68 -25.64
N ARG A 80 -9.21 14.60 -26.89
CA ARG A 80 -8.93 15.77 -27.74
C ARG A 80 -10.15 16.70 -27.86
N ASP A 81 -11.31 16.13 -28.13
CA ASP A 81 -12.52 16.91 -28.34
C ASP A 81 -12.98 17.59 -27.04
N GLN A 82 -12.82 16.93 -25.90
CA GLN A 82 -13.06 17.52 -24.59
C GLN A 82 -12.05 18.64 -24.28
N LEU A 83 -10.76 18.45 -24.56
CA LEU A 83 -9.72 19.48 -24.40
C LEU A 83 -10.04 20.73 -25.22
N LYS A 84 -10.48 20.58 -26.48
CA LYS A 84 -10.92 21.68 -27.32
C LYS A 84 -12.12 22.42 -26.74
N SER A 85 -13.12 21.68 -26.25
CA SER A 85 -14.32 22.26 -25.64
C SER A 85 -14.02 23.05 -24.38
N MET A 86 -13.01 22.63 -23.60
CA MET A 86 -12.54 23.29 -22.38
C MET A 86 -11.50 24.40 -22.65
N ASN A 87 -11.07 24.59 -23.93
CA ASN A 87 -10.00 25.52 -24.32
C ASN A 87 -8.66 25.29 -23.57
N VAL A 88 -8.31 24.01 -23.36
CA VAL A 88 -7.06 23.60 -22.68
C VAL A 88 -5.89 23.75 -23.64
N LYS A 89 -4.86 24.47 -23.20
CA LYS A 89 -3.61 24.66 -23.94
C LYS A 89 -2.47 23.86 -23.35
N ARG A 90 -2.43 23.68 -22.04
CA ARG A 90 -1.40 22.94 -21.29
C ARG A 90 -2.07 21.82 -20.49
N LEU A 91 -1.88 20.58 -20.95
CA LEU A 91 -2.43 19.39 -20.32
C LEU A 91 -1.37 18.67 -19.48
N GLY A 92 -1.57 18.66 -18.18
CA GLY A 92 -0.80 17.78 -17.28
C GLY A 92 -1.16 16.31 -17.49
N PHE A 93 -0.18 15.45 -17.46
CA PHE A 93 -0.38 13.99 -17.48
C PHE A 93 0.54 13.30 -16.48
N GLU A 94 0.11 12.17 -15.94
CA GLU A 94 0.84 11.37 -14.96
C GLU A 94 2.09 10.72 -15.60
N LYS A 95 3.26 11.37 -15.49
CA LYS A 95 4.51 10.96 -16.18
C LYS A 95 4.98 9.56 -15.79
N ASP A 96 4.66 9.11 -14.57
CA ASP A 96 5.10 7.83 -14.02
C ASP A 96 4.13 6.69 -14.39
N GLN A 97 2.99 7.00 -15.03
CA GLN A 97 1.93 6.05 -15.39
C GLN A 97 1.81 5.84 -16.90
N ILE A 98 2.20 6.82 -17.71
CA ILE A 98 2.07 6.78 -19.15
C ILE A 98 3.32 6.18 -19.78
N THR A 99 3.14 5.14 -20.61
CA THR A 99 4.24 4.57 -21.37
C THR A 99 4.72 5.53 -22.48
N TYR A 100 5.96 5.38 -22.92
CA TYR A 100 6.48 6.19 -24.03
C TYR A 100 5.60 6.09 -25.29
N SER A 101 5.08 4.91 -25.59
CA SER A 101 4.18 4.70 -26.74
C SER A 101 2.88 5.48 -26.62
N GLN A 102 2.28 5.51 -25.43
CA GLN A 102 1.08 6.31 -25.15
C GLN A 102 1.37 7.82 -25.25
N TYR A 103 2.51 8.27 -24.71
CA TYR A 103 2.94 9.66 -24.84
C TYR A 103 3.06 10.09 -26.30
N GLU A 104 3.72 9.29 -27.16
CA GLU A 104 3.83 9.58 -28.60
C GLU A 104 2.46 9.58 -29.31
N GLN A 105 1.55 8.71 -28.87
CA GLN A 105 0.16 8.70 -29.37
C GLN A 105 -0.58 9.98 -28.96
N TYR A 106 -0.50 10.39 -27.70
CA TYR A 106 -1.10 11.63 -27.21
C TYR A 106 -0.53 12.86 -27.93
N LYS A 107 0.77 12.93 -28.12
CA LYS A 107 1.43 14.02 -28.86
C LYS A 107 0.93 14.16 -30.29
N LYS A 108 0.59 13.03 -30.96
CA LYS A 108 0.05 13.05 -32.32
C LYS A 108 -1.41 13.47 -32.38
N VAL A 109 -2.20 13.18 -31.34
CA VAL A 109 -3.66 13.26 -31.41
C VAL A 109 -4.23 14.46 -30.67
N LEU A 110 -3.68 14.82 -29.50
CA LEU A 110 -4.35 15.74 -28.57
C LEU A 110 -4.27 17.22 -28.95
N GLU A 111 -3.35 17.60 -29.83
CA GLU A 111 -3.22 18.99 -30.33
C GLU A 111 -3.07 20.05 -29.21
N THR A 112 -2.42 19.70 -28.10
CA THR A 112 -2.19 20.55 -26.94
C THR A 112 -0.77 20.32 -26.40
N GLU A 113 -0.24 21.29 -25.65
CA GLU A 113 1.04 21.10 -24.96
C GLU A 113 0.87 20.05 -23.86
N LEU A 114 1.70 18.98 -23.92
CA LEU A 114 1.74 17.94 -22.91
C LEU A 114 2.77 18.25 -21.85
N VAL A 115 2.35 18.43 -20.61
CA VAL A 115 3.20 18.75 -19.45
C VAL A 115 3.31 17.53 -18.55
N PRO A 116 4.50 16.92 -18.42
CA PRO A 116 4.70 15.79 -17.50
C PRO A 116 4.60 16.26 -16.06
N VAL A 117 3.66 15.72 -15.29
CA VAL A 117 3.51 15.97 -13.86
C VAL A 117 3.64 14.68 -13.07
N GLY A 118 4.14 14.74 -11.85
CA GLY A 118 4.28 13.58 -10.98
C GLY A 118 3.88 13.91 -9.55
N GLY A 119 3.34 12.92 -8.85
CA GLY A 119 3.02 12.99 -7.43
C GLY A 119 1.82 13.86 -7.04
N ILE A 120 1.09 14.47 -7.99
CA ILE A 120 -0.01 15.40 -7.66
C ILE A 120 -1.13 14.68 -6.92
N VAL A 121 -1.59 13.55 -7.44
CA VAL A 121 -2.68 12.77 -6.82
C VAL A 121 -2.15 11.98 -5.63
N GLU A 122 -0.95 11.45 -5.73
CA GLU A 122 -0.26 10.72 -4.67
C GLU A 122 -0.07 11.58 -3.43
N GLU A 123 0.24 12.86 -3.59
CA GLU A 123 0.34 13.82 -2.47
C GLU A 123 -1.01 14.03 -1.78
N LEU A 124 -2.13 14.00 -2.52
CA LEU A 124 -3.47 14.07 -1.94
C LEU A 124 -3.84 12.77 -1.17
N ARG A 125 -3.28 11.63 -1.57
CA ARG A 125 -3.51 10.31 -0.97
C ARG A 125 -2.72 10.11 0.34
N LEU A 126 -1.70 10.92 0.61
CA LEU A 126 -0.88 10.80 1.82
C LEU A 126 -1.74 10.87 3.09
N THR A 127 -2.62 11.87 3.16
CA THR A 127 -3.48 12.08 4.33
C THR A 127 -4.86 11.50 4.07
N LYS A 128 -5.21 10.47 4.80
CA LYS A 128 -6.49 9.78 4.70
C LYS A 128 -7.60 10.57 5.37
N THR A 129 -8.78 10.56 4.78
CA THR A 129 -10.00 11.06 5.41
C THR A 129 -10.52 10.06 6.45
N ASN A 130 -11.44 10.48 7.32
CA ASN A 130 -12.05 9.58 8.30
C ASN A 130 -12.73 8.37 7.63
N ASP A 131 -13.43 8.59 6.51
CA ASP A 131 -14.09 7.49 5.78
C ASP A 131 -13.07 6.49 5.22
N GLU A 132 -11.93 6.97 4.72
CA GLU A 132 -10.83 6.13 4.25
C GLU A 132 -10.19 5.35 5.41
N LEU A 133 -9.98 5.98 6.55
CA LEU A 133 -9.47 5.33 7.75
C LEU A 133 -10.41 4.22 8.27
N GLU A 134 -11.73 4.43 8.25
CA GLU A 134 -12.70 3.39 8.63
C GLU A 134 -12.66 2.17 7.70
N ILE A 135 -12.41 2.38 6.41
CA ILE A 135 -12.20 1.26 5.45
C ILE A 135 -10.91 0.51 5.78
N MET A 136 -9.82 1.23 6.06
CA MET A 136 -8.52 0.64 6.41
C MET A 136 -8.58 -0.10 7.75
N LYS A 137 -9.27 0.43 8.76
CA LYS A 137 -9.53 -0.26 10.03
C LYS A 137 -10.26 -1.60 9.82
N LYS A 138 -11.25 -1.61 8.89
CA LYS A 138 -11.94 -2.86 8.57
C LYS A 138 -11.03 -3.84 7.83
N ALA A 139 -10.16 -3.37 6.93
CA ALA A 139 -9.15 -4.21 6.27
C ALA A 139 -8.19 -4.84 7.30
N ALA A 140 -7.67 -4.03 8.24
CA ALA A 140 -6.81 -4.50 9.33
C ALA A 140 -7.53 -5.52 10.24
N THR A 141 -8.82 -5.27 10.58
CA THR A 141 -9.62 -6.24 11.35
C THR A 141 -9.73 -7.58 10.63
N ILE A 142 -9.92 -7.60 9.31
CA ILE A 142 -9.98 -8.85 8.52
C ILE A 142 -8.64 -9.59 8.60
N ALA A 143 -7.51 -8.87 8.57
CA ALA A 143 -6.19 -9.47 8.70
C ALA A 143 -5.93 -10.00 10.13
N ASP A 144 -6.35 -9.27 11.16
CA ASP A 144 -6.28 -9.73 12.56
C ASP A 144 -7.13 -11.00 12.80
N ASP A 145 -8.35 -11.04 12.25
CA ASP A 145 -9.21 -12.24 12.32
C ASP A 145 -8.56 -13.43 11.59
N ALA A 146 -7.88 -13.19 10.46
CA ALA A 146 -7.14 -14.21 9.73
C ALA A 146 -5.94 -14.72 10.53
N PHE A 147 -5.25 -13.84 11.30
CA PHE A 147 -4.21 -14.26 12.23
C PHE A 147 -4.73 -15.23 13.28
N ALA A 148 -5.87 -14.94 13.89
CA ALA A 148 -6.47 -15.83 14.89
C ALA A 148 -6.88 -17.18 14.28
N HIS A 149 -7.44 -17.16 13.06
CA HIS A 149 -7.88 -18.33 12.34
C HIS A 149 -6.73 -19.26 11.94
N ILE A 150 -5.63 -18.70 11.41
CA ILE A 150 -4.55 -19.49 10.79
C ILE A 150 -3.75 -20.32 11.78
N GLN A 151 -3.74 -19.96 13.06
CA GLN A 151 -3.00 -20.68 14.11
C GLN A 151 -3.38 -22.18 14.18
N GLY A 152 -4.65 -22.50 13.91
CA GLY A 152 -5.12 -23.90 13.89
C GLY A 152 -4.61 -24.72 12.69
N TYR A 153 -4.03 -24.09 11.69
CA TYR A 153 -3.55 -24.72 10.46
C TYR A 153 -2.02 -24.92 10.44
N ILE A 154 -1.28 -24.09 11.19
CA ILE A 154 0.18 -24.15 11.22
C ILE A 154 0.62 -25.33 12.09
N LYS A 155 1.27 -26.33 11.48
CA LYS A 155 1.84 -27.48 12.18
C LYS A 155 2.88 -28.19 11.30
N PRO A 156 3.75 -29.01 11.89
CA PRO A 156 4.71 -29.80 11.12
C PRO A 156 4.05 -30.63 10.02
N GLY A 157 4.63 -30.60 8.82
CA GLY A 157 4.18 -31.34 7.65
C GLY A 157 3.24 -30.59 6.72
N VAL A 158 2.64 -29.47 7.14
CA VAL A 158 1.82 -28.59 6.28
C VAL A 158 2.73 -27.78 5.37
N ARG A 159 2.34 -27.57 4.10
CA ARG A 159 3.11 -26.76 3.16
C ARG A 159 2.83 -25.26 3.37
N GLU A 160 3.83 -24.43 3.11
CA GLU A 160 3.68 -22.97 3.15
C GLU A 160 2.53 -22.49 2.24
N ILE A 161 2.41 -23.07 1.04
CA ILE A 161 1.34 -22.72 0.09
C ILE A 161 -0.07 -23.08 0.62
N ASP A 162 -0.21 -24.11 1.42
CA ASP A 162 -1.52 -24.47 2.01
C ASP A 162 -1.95 -23.41 3.04
N ILE A 163 -1.00 -22.87 3.80
CA ILE A 163 -1.23 -21.76 4.75
C ILE A 163 -1.63 -20.49 4.00
N SER A 164 -0.90 -20.14 2.95
CA SER A 164 -1.21 -18.98 2.10
C SER A 164 -2.62 -19.05 1.51
N ASN A 165 -2.99 -20.22 0.96
CA ASN A 165 -4.32 -20.43 0.38
C ASN A 165 -5.42 -20.30 1.43
N GLU A 166 -5.21 -20.80 2.65
CA GLU A 166 -6.19 -20.69 3.74
C GLU A 166 -6.36 -19.25 4.21
N LEU A 167 -5.26 -18.47 4.33
CA LEU A 167 -5.32 -17.04 4.63
C LEU A 167 -6.14 -16.27 3.58
N GLU A 168 -5.82 -16.45 2.30
CA GLU A 168 -6.56 -15.80 1.20
C GLU A 168 -8.04 -16.17 1.23
N PHE A 169 -8.36 -17.44 1.38
CA PHE A 169 -9.74 -17.93 1.42
C PHE A 169 -10.50 -17.35 2.62
N PHE A 170 -9.89 -17.33 3.80
CA PHE A 170 -10.51 -16.79 5.00
C PHE A 170 -10.78 -15.29 4.85
N MET A 171 -9.79 -14.49 4.42
CA MET A 171 -9.96 -13.05 4.22
C MET A 171 -11.08 -12.73 3.22
N ARG A 172 -11.18 -13.49 2.11
CA ARG A 172 -12.29 -13.34 1.15
C ARG A 172 -13.65 -13.64 1.77
N LYS A 173 -13.76 -14.65 2.62
CA LYS A 173 -15.00 -14.95 3.37
C LYS A 173 -15.39 -13.81 4.31
N GLN A 174 -14.43 -13.07 4.84
CA GLN A 174 -14.67 -11.92 5.69
C GLN A 174 -15.00 -10.62 4.89
N GLY A 175 -15.01 -10.71 3.57
CA GLY A 175 -15.42 -9.61 2.67
C GLY A 175 -14.28 -8.88 1.97
N ALA A 176 -13.03 -9.33 2.11
CA ALA A 176 -11.93 -8.85 1.28
C ALA A 176 -12.13 -9.23 -0.19
N VAL A 177 -11.69 -8.38 -1.11
CA VAL A 177 -11.69 -8.67 -2.55
C VAL A 177 -10.61 -9.69 -2.89
N SER A 178 -9.46 -9.57 -2.23
CA SER A 178 -8.27 -10.43 -2.33
C SER A 178 -7.35 -10.15 -1.15
N SER A 179 -6.20 -10.85 -1.08
CA SER A 179 -5.03 -10.32 -0.39
C SER A 179 -4.60 -8.98 -1.00
N SER A 180 -3.86 -8.16 -0.22
CA SER A 180 -3.29 -6.89 -0.66
C SER A 180 -2.12 -7.09 -1.63
N PHE A 181 -1.40 -8.20 -1.46
CA PHE A 181 -0.22 -8.62 -2.21
C PHE A 181 -0.06 -10.13 -2.15
N ASP A 182 0.96 -10.68 -2.83
CA ASP A 182 1.29 -12.10 -2.80
C ASP A 182 1.73 -12.50 -1.40
N ILE A 183 0.92 -13.35 -0.73
CA ILE A 183 1.12 -13.73 0.66
C ILE A 183 2.48 -14.43 0.85
N ILE A 184 3.27 -13.93 1.79
CA ILE A 184 4.51 -14.54 2.21
C ILE A 184 4.20 -15.55 3.33
N VAL A 185 4.65 -16.78 3.14
CA VAL A 185 4.76 -17.80 4.18
C VAL A 185 6.14 -18.39 4.07
N ALA A 186 7.03 -18.00 4.97
CA ALA A 186 8.42 -18.40 4.92
C ALA A 186 8.85 -19.09 6.22
N SER A 187 9.22 -20.38 6.14
CA SER A 187 9.53 -21.21 7.30
C SER A 187 10.98 -21.69 7.33
N GLY A 188 11.54 -21.83 8.53
CA GLY A 188 12.91 -22.28 8.78
C GLY A 188 13.92 -21.38 8.07
N GLN A 189 14.86 -21.95 7.32
CA GLN A 189 15.87 -21.16 6.59
C GLN A 189 15.25 -20.19 5.57
N ARG A 190 14.05 -20.49 5.05
CA ARG A 190 13.36 -19.58 4.12
C ARG A 190 12.83 -18.32 4.81
N SER A 191 12.64 -18.34 6.14
CA SER A 191 12.28 -17.11 6.90
C SER A 191 13.40 -16.04 6.85
N ALA A 192 14.61 -16.40 6.42
CA ALA A 192 15.68 -15.46 6.11
C ALA A 192 15.53 -14.79 4.71
N LEU A 193 14.46 -15.08 3.97
CA LEU A 193 14.13 -14.43 2.70
C LEU A 193 13.07 -13.35 2.96
N PRO A 194 13.38 -12.03 2.88
CA PRO A 194 12.41 -10.96 3.13
C PRO A 194 11.14 -11.08 2.27
N HIS A 195 11.27 -11.52 1.01
CA HIS A 195 10.18 -11.74 0.07
C HIS A 195 9.96 -13.24 -0.21
N GLY A 196 9.98 -14.05 0.85
CA GLY A 196 9.81 -15.50 0.78
C GLY A 196 8.37 -15.93 0.49
N VAL A 197 7.85 -15.64 -0.71
CA VAL A 197 6.51 -16.09 -1.14
C VAL A 197 6.33 -17.57 -0.85
N ALA A 198 5.11 -17.94 -0.43
CA ALA A 198 4.73 -19.29 -0.04
C ALA A 198 5.13 -20.34 -1.07
N SER A 199 5.69 -21.46 -0.64
CA SER A 199 6.25 -22.52 -1.48
C SER A 199 5.71 -23.89 -1.12
N GLU A 200 6.17 -24.93 -1.83
CA GLU A 200 5.87 -26.33 -1.52
C GLU A 200 6.65 -26.87 -0.28
N LYS A 201 7.50 -26.05 0.35
CA LYS A 201 8.21 -26.44 1.56
C LYS A 201 7.22 -26.81 2.65
N LYS A 202 7.48 -27.92 3.31
CA LYS A 202 6.75 -28.37 4.51
C LYS A 202 7.39 -27.76 5.76
N ILE A 203 6.57 -27.18 6.62
CA ILE A 203 6.93 -26.66 7.92
C ILE A 203 7.47 -27.81 8.79
N GLN A 204 8.51 -27.55 9.58
CA GLN A 204 9.13 -28.52 10.47
C GLN A 204 9.11 -28.00 11.93
N SER A 205 9.23 -28.91 12.89
CA SER A 205 9.44 -28.52 14.29
C SER A 205 10.83 -27.89 14.48
N GLY A 206 10.93 -26.89 15.33
CA GLY A 206 12.17 -26.13 15.59
C GLY A 206 12.35 -24.92 14.66
N GLU A 207 11.35 -24.59 13.84
CA GLU A 207 11.42 -23.48 12.88
C GLU A 207 10.65 -22.23 13.35
N LEU A 208 11.10 -21.06 12.94
CA LEU A 208 10.26 -19.87 12.83
C LEU A 208 9.48 -19.91 11.51
N VAL A 209 8.24 -19.45 11.55
CA VAL A 209 7.36 -19.29 10.39
C VAL A 209 6.88 -17.85 10.36
N THR A 210 7.34 -17.09 9.39
CA THR A 210 6.90 -15.72 9.14
C THR A 210 5.73 -15.73 8.17
N LEU A 211 4.63 -15.12 8.57
CA LEU A 211 3.46 -14.82 7.74
C LEU A 211 3.41 -13.33 7.52
N ASP A 212 3.38 -12.90 6.25
CA ASP A 212 3.23 -11.51 5.86
C ASP A 212 2.14 -11.44 4.79
N TYR A 213 1.07 -10.74 5.13
CA TYR A 213 -0.17 -10.70 4.36
C TYR A 213 -1.03 -9.48 4.74
N GLY A 214 -1.99 -9.18 3.91
CA GLY A 214 -2.97 -8.14 4.17
C GLY A 214 -4.24 -8.34 3.39
N ALA A 215 -5.31 -7.66 3.79
CA ALA A 215 -6.61 -7.72 3.14
C ALA A 215 -6.84 -6.50 2.24
N LEU A 216 -7.25 -6.71 0.99
CA LEU A 216 -7.75 -5.66 0.12
C LEU A 216 -9.27 -5.52 0.33
N TYR A 217 -9.68 -4.47 1.04
CA TYR A 217 -11.09 -4.23 1.34
C TYR A 217 -11.54 -2.88 0.79
N LYS A 218 -12.59 -2.88 -0.04
CA LYS A 218 -13.10 -1.67 -0.72
C LYS A 218 -12.02 -0.82 -1.39
N GLY A 219 -10.92 -1.46 -1.85
CA GLY A 219 -9.81 -0.86 -2.54
C GLY A 219 -8.69 -0.33 -1.66
N TYR A 220 -8.79 -0.41 -0.35
CA TYR A 220 -7.72 -0.09 0.59
C TYR A 220 -7.07 -1.37 1.10
N CYS A 221 -5.76 -1.29 1.27
CA CYS A 221 -4.92 -2.37 1.76
C CYS A 221 -4.79 -2.30 3.29
N SER A 222 -4.66 -3.45 3.93
CA SER A 222 -3.95 -3.63 5.20
C SER A 222 -2.67 -4.41 4.97
N ASP A 223 -1.77 -4.36 5.93
CA ASP A 223 -0.49 -5.04 5.92
C ASP A 223 -0.12 -5.52 7.33
N ILE A 224 0.27 -6.76 7.47
CA ILE A 224 0.63 -7.33 8.76
C ILE A 224 1.63 -8.47 8.62
N THR A 225 2.70 -8.40 9.39
CA THR A 225 3.60 -9.54 9.57
C THR A 225 3.57 -10.07 10.98
N ARG A 226 3.45 -11.38 11.12
CA ARG A 226 3.64 -12.12 12.39
C ARG A 226 4.53 -13.33 12.17
N THR A 227 5.37 -13.62 13.16
CA THR A 227 6.26 -14.77 13.14
C THR A 227 5.91 -15.70 14.31
N PHE A 228 5.75 -17.00 14.01
CA PHE A 228 5.45 -18.06 14.98
C PHE A 228 6.66 -18.96 15.21
N ALA A 229 6.76 -19.58 16.38
CA ALA A 229 7.60 -20.75 16.57
C ALA A 229 6.76 -22.02 16.37
N VAL A 230 7.33 -23.02 15.70
CA VAL A 230 6.72 -24.34 15.59
C VAL A 230 7.56 -25.34 16.39
N GLY A 231 7.02 -25.76 17.55
CA GLY A 231 7.80 -26.52 18.53
C GLY A 231 8.90 -25.68 19.19
N GLU A 232 9.89 -26.36 19.81
CA GLU A 232 11.00 -25.71 20.50
C GLU A 232 12.02 -25.19 19.49
N ILE A 233 12.30 -23.88 19.52
CA ILE A 233 13.29 -23.22 18.66
C ILE A 233 14.64 -23.01 19.39
N SER A 234 15.72 -22.77 18.64
CA SER A 234 17.03 -22.49 19.22
C SER A 234 17.07 -21.14 19.94
N ASP A 235 18.01 -20.98 20.87
CA ASP A 235 18.28 -19.72 21.57
C ASP A 235 18.62 -18.59 20.60
N GLU A 236 19.28 -18.90 19.49
CA GLU A 236 19.61 -17.93 18.45
C GLU A 236 18.37 -17.40 17.74
N LEU A 237 17.44 -18.26 17.33
CA LEU A 237 16.17 -17.85 16.74
C LEU A 237 15.31 -17.07 17.75
N ARG A 238 15.34 -17.46 19.02
CA ARG A 238 14.68 -16.72 20.09
C ARG A 238 15.25 -15.33 20.25
N LYS A 239 16.58 -15.19 20.25
CA LYS A 239 17.26 -13.89 20.33
C LYS A 239 16.92 -12.99 19.15
N ILE A 240 16.89 -13.55 17.92
CA ILE A 240 16.45 -12.82 16.71
C ILE A 240 15.03 -12.28 16.91
N TYR A 241 14.09 -13.14 17.33
CA TYR A 241 12.70 -12.76 17.55
C TYR A 241 12.57 -11.63 18.57
N ASP A 242 13.18 -11.79 19.75
CA ASP A 242 13.10 -10.82 20.84
C ASP A 242 13.74 -9.46 20.45
N THR A 243 14.80 -9.48 19.64
CA THR A 243 15.43 -8.27 19.08
C THR A 243 14.48 -7.55 18.11
N VAL A 244 13.84 -8.28 17.20
CA VAL A 244 12.88 -7.71 16.24
C VAL A 244 11.66 -7.17 16.97
N LEU A 245 11.13 -7.88 17.95
CA LEU A 245 9.99 -7.43 18.75
C LEU A 245 10.26 -6.11 19.45
N GLU A 246 11.41 -5.99 20.13
CA GLU A 246 11.78 -4.75 20.82
C GLU A 246 12.01 -3.59 19.85
N ALA A 247 12.66 -3.86 18.69
CA ALA A 247 12.81 -2.85 17.63
C ALA A 247 11.44 -2.36 17.13
N GLN A 248 10.51 -3.27 16.87
CA GLN A 248 9.16 -2.95 16.39
C GLN A 248 8.37 -2.14 17.42
N LEU A 249 8.44 -2.50 18.69
CA LEU A 249 7.80 -1.74 19.76
C LEU A 249 8.36 -0.31 19.87
N ARG A 250 9.68 -0.13 19.74
CA ARG A 250 10.32 1.20 19.70
C ARG A 250 9.86 2.00 18.49
N GLY A 251 9.80 1.38 17.31
CA GLY A 251 9.31 2.00 16.10
C GLY A 251 7.88 2.51 16.29
N VAL A 252 6.95 1.64 16.66
CA VAL A 252 5.54 2.03 16.87
C VAL A 252 5.41 3.12 17.93
N ASN A 253 6.04 2.97 19.09
CA ASN A 253 5.95 3.95 20.17
C ASN A 253 6.54 5.32 19.81
N GLY A 254 7.49 5.36 18.86
CA GLY A 254 8.17 6.59 18.45
C GLY A 254 7.48 7.32 17.28
N ILE A 255 6.59 6.66 16.53
CA ILE A 255 5.86 7.31 15.42
C ILE A 255 4.97 8.44 15.96
N LYS A 256 5.15 9.64 15.41
CA LYS A 256 4.36 10.83 15.76
C LYS A 256 4.45 11.88 14.65
N PRO A 257 3.54 12.87 14.61
CA PRO A 257 3.63 13.94 13.62
C PRO A 257 4.90 14.77 13.80
N GLY A 258 5.46 15.22 12.69
CA GLY A 258 6.64 16.10 12.64
C GLY A 258 7.98 15.40 12.52
N ILE A 259 8.12 14.13 12.88
CA ILE A 259 9.36 13.37 12.59
C ILE A 259 9.45 13.05 11.11
N THR A 260 10.66 12.94 10.60
CA THR A 260 10.94 12.51 9.22
C THR A 260 10.88 11.00 9.10
N GLY A 261 10.71 10.49 7.87
CA GLY A 261 10.83 9.04 7.61
C GLY A 261 12.20 8.48 8.00
N LYS A 262 13.26 9.30 7.90
CA LYS A 262 14.60 8.94 8.35
C LYS A 262 14.70 8.79 9.88
N GLU A 263 14.10 9.73 10.63
CA GLU A 263 14.05 9.63 12.10
C GLU A 263 13.20 8.43 12.55
N ALA A 264 12.11 8.15 11.85
CA ALA A 264 11.28 6.98 12.10
C ALA A 264 12.03 5.66 11.83
N ASP A 265 12.79 5.57 10.74
CA ASP A 265 13.64 4.40 10.42
C ASP A 265 14.72 4.17 11.50
N ALA A 266 15.33 5.23 12.01
CA ALA A 266 16.36 5.15 13.04
C ALA A 266 15.83 4.52 14.36
N LEU A 267 14.56 4.68 14.69
CA LEU A 267 13.97 4.08 15.91
C LEU A 267 14.13 2.55 15.97
N THR A 268 14.09 1.89 14.83
CA THR A 268 14.23 0.43 14.73
C THR A 268 15.63 0.02 14.33
N ARG A 269 16.19 0.68 13.32
CA ARG A 269 17.49 0.35 12.72
C ARG A 269 18.63 0.48 13.69
N ASP A 270 18.69 1.57 14.46
CA ASP A 270 19.77 1.80 15.42
C ASP A 270 19.78 0.71 16.49
N TYR A 271 18.59 0.32 17.00
CA TYR A 271 18.49 -0.76 17.98
C TYR A 271 18.95 -2.12 17.42
N ILE A 272 18.54 -2.47 16.19
CA ILE A 272 18.98 -3.70 15.52
C ILE A 272 20.49 -3.69 15.29
N SER A 273 21.04 -2.53 14.92
CA SER A 273 22.47 -2.32 14.73
C SER A 273 23.25 -2.51 16.04
N ASP A 274 22.80 -1.90 17.14
CA ASP A 274 23.41 -2.01 18.46
C ASP A 274 23.36 -3.45 19.01
N ALA A 275 22.33 -4.22 18.62
CA ALA A 275 22.20 -5.64 18.93
C ALA A 275 23.15 -6.55 18.11
N GLY A 276 23.88 -5.98 17.13
CA GLY A 276 24.87 -6.69 16.29
C GLY A 276 24.29 -7.28 15.01
N TYR A 277 23.09 -6.86 14.56
CA TYR A 277 22.44 -7.38 13.38
C TYR A 277 22.35 -6.38 12.21
N VAL A 278 23.23 -5.37 12.16
CA VAL A 278 23.22 -4.30 11.14
C VAL A 278 23.22 -4.84 9.71
N ASP A 279 23.99 -5.89 9.44
CA ASP A 279 24.12 -6.49 8.11
C ASP A 279 22.94 -7.40 7.72
N TYR A 280 22.03 -7.65 8.65
CA TYR A 280 20.90 -8.56 8.49
C TYR A 280 19.54 -7.84 8.45
N PHE A 281 19.52 -6.50 8.45
CA PHE A 281 18.32 -5.68 8.25
C PHE A 281 18.49 -4.80 7.00
N GLY A 282 18.18 -5.36 5.84
CA GLY A 282 18.49 -4.79 4.53
C GLY A 282 17.41 -3.92 3.88
N HIS A 283 16.20 -3.79 4.47
CA HIS A 283 15.12 -2.98 3.91
C HIS A 283 14.75 -1.79 4.80
N SER A 284 13.81 -0.97 4.37
CA SER A 284 13.27 0.17 5.14
C SER A 284 12.47 -0.32 6.35
N THR A 285 12.37 0.51 7.38
CA THR A 285 11.50 0.22 8.53
C THR A 285 10.03 0.16 8.17
N GLY A 286 9.63 0.77 7.05
CA GLY A 286 8.26 0.73 6.57
C GLY A 286 7.98 1.70 5.43
N HIS A 287 6.73 1.75 5.05
CA HIS A 287 6.21 2.56 3.94
C HIS A 287 4.81 3.10 4.25
N GLY A 288 4.34 4.04 3.43
CA GLY A 288 2.95 4.46 3.45
C GLY A 288 2.03 3.36 2.91
N LEU A 289 0.81 3.34 3.40
CA LEU A 289 -0.21 2.35 3.06
C LEU A 289 -1.53 3.05 2.70
N GLY A 290 -2.28 2.50 1.76
CA GLY A 290 -3.57 3.04 1.36
C GLY A 290 -4.25 2.27 0.25
N LEU A 291 -4.48 2.91 -0.89
CA LEU A 291 -5.00 2.24 -2.10
C LEU A 291 -3.97 1.33 -2.75
N GLU A 292 -2.70 1.57 -2.49
CA GLU A 292 -1.59 0.69 -2.84
C GLU A 292 -0.92 0.22 -1.55
N VAL A 293 -0.33 -0.96 -1.59
CA VAL A 293 0.47 -1.48 -0.48
C VAL A 293 1.63 -0.53 -0.19
N HIS A 294 2.37 -0.16 -1.23
CA HIS A 294 3.50 0.74 -1.10
C HIS A 294 3.13 2.14 -1.60
N GLU A 295 2.90 3.05 -0.67
CA GLU A 295 2.70 4.48 -0.93
C GLU A 295 3.78 5.31 -0.20
N ALA A 296 3.82 6.60 -0.50
CA ALA A 296 4.55 7.55 0.34
C ALA A 296 3.76 7.81 1.66
N PRO A 297 4.44 8.20 2.75
CA PRO A 297 5.87 8.39 2.88
C PRO A 297 6.62 7.10 3.19
N GLY A 298 7.87 6.96 2.73
CA GLY A 298 8.73 5.86 3.18
C GLY A 298 9.29 6.12 4.58
N LEU A 299 9.38 5.10 5.42
CA LEU A 299 10.14 5.13 6.67
C LEU A 299 11.52 4.53 6.42
N SER A 300 12.41 5.33 5.88
CA SER A 300 13.75 4.88 5.47
C SER A 300 14.80 5.97 5.71
N TYR A 301 16.05 5.57 5.83
CA TYR A 301 17.19 6.48 5.99
C TYR A 301 17.35 7.52 4.87
N ARG A 302 16.60 7.40 3.77
CA ARG A 302 16.58 8.32 2.62
C ARG A 302 15.40 9.29 2.62
N SER A 303 14.45 9.15 3.55
CA SER A 303 13.20 9.91 3.52
C SER A 303 13.24 11.10 4.48
N ASP A 304 13.34 12.29 3.91
CA ASP A 304 13.23 13.55 4.67
C ASP A 304 11.78 14.05 4.80
N LYS A 305 10.80 13.30 4.25
CA LYS A 305 9.38 13.65 4.36
C LYS A 305 8.93 13.55 5.81
N LYS A 306 8.34 14.63 6.32
CA LYS A 306 7.76 14.64 7.68
C LYS A 306 6.43 13.93 7.71
N LEU A 307 6.23 13.13 8.73
CA LEU A 307 4.95 12.51 9.02
C LEU A 307 3.94 13.57 9.49
N ALA A 308 2.70 13.43 9.05
CA ALA A 308 1.60 14.30 9.41
C ALA A 308 0.38 13.48 9.85
N ALA A 309 -0.48 14.08 10.65
CA ALA A 309 -1.72 13.44 11.08
C ALA A 309 -2.58 13.00 9.86
N GLY A 310 -3.16 11.81 9.96
CA GLY A 310 -3.93 11.16 8.89
C GLY A 310 -3.07 10.34 7.91
N MET A 311 -1.75 10.34 8.00
CA MET A 311 -0.92 9.40 7.28
C MET A 311 -1.00 8.01 7.91
N VAL A 312 -0.97 6.98 7.09
CA VAL A 312 -0.88 5.58 7.53
C VAL A 312 0.42 5.00 7.02
N VAL A 313 1.17 4.36 7.90
CA VAL A 313 2.49 3.78 7.61
C VAL A 313 2.62 2.41 8.24
N THR A 314 3.44 1.53 7.64
CA THR A 314 3.85 0.27 8.25
C THR A 314 5.07 0.48 9.17
N VAL A 315 5.21 -0.37 10.18
CA VAL A 315 6.42 -0.45 11.03
C VAL A 315 6.81 -1.92 11.11
N GLU A 316 7.78 -2.33 10.31
CA GLU A 316 8.07 -3.72 9.94
C GLU A 316 9.56 -4.11 10.03
N PRO A 317 10.29 -3.81 11.11
CA PRO A 317 11.67 -4.25 11.20
C PRO A 317 11.79 -5.77 11.08
N GLY A 318 12.89 -6.23 10.48
CA GLY A 318 13.18 -7.65 10.33
C GLY A 318 14.68 -7.94 10.41
N ILE A 319 15.01 -9.16 10.84
CA ILE A 319 16.38 -9.70 10.86
C ILE A 319 16.37 -11.01 10.07
N TYR A 320 17.29 -11.13 9.11
CA TYR A 320 17.34 -12.24 8.17
C TYR A 320 18.74 -12.81 8.11
N VAL A 321 18.99 -13.94 8.82
CA VAL A 321 20.31 -14.55 8.93
C VAL A 321 20.41 -15.77 8.00
N PRO A 322 21.19 -15.70 6.89
CA PRO A 322 21.31 -16.81 5.96
C PRO A 322 21.75 -18.11 6.63
N GLY A 323 21.05 -19.22 6.32
CA GLY A 323 21.33 -20.53 6.87
C GLY A 323 20.75 -20.80 8.28
N ILE A 324 20.26 -19.78 8.96
CA ILE A 324 19.65 -19.88 10.29
C ILE A 324 18.14 -19.67 10.18
N GLY A 325 17.71 -18.49 9.77
CA GLY A 325 16.32 -18.09 9.68
C GLY A 325 16.17 -16.59 9.88
N GLY A 326 14.94 -16.11 9.94
CA GLY A 326 14.65 -14.69 10.13
C GLY A 326 13.32 -14.48 10.84
N CYS A 327 13.08 -13.23 11.18
CA CYS A 327 11.85 -12.76 11.81
C CYS A 327 11.51 -11.38 11.28
N ARG A 328 10.23 -11.13 11.00
CA ARG A 328 9.63 -9.80 10.83
C ARG A 328 8.39 -9.71 11.71
N ILE A 329 8.20 -8.55 12.30
CA ILE A 329 6.98 -8.20 13.05
C ILE A 329 6.56 -6.82 12.59
N GLU A 330 5.31 -6.66 12.25
CA GLU A 330 4.78 -5.48 11.59
C GLU A 330 3.41 -5.07 12.10
N ASP A 331 3.17 -3.78 12.17
CA ASP A 331 1.85 -3.18 12.35
C ASP A 331 1.61 -2.04 11.36
N ASP A 332 0.36 -1.90 10.94
CA ASP A 332 -0.18 -0.67 10.33
C ASP A 332 -0.44 0.38 11.43
N VAL A 333 0.03 1.59 11.21
CA VAL A 333 -0.02 2.69 12.18
C VAL A 333 -0.58 3.97 11.55
N ILE A 334 -1.64 4.54 12.15
CA ILE A 334 -2.14 5.88 11.82
C ILE A 334 -1.34 6.90 12.62
N VAL A 335 -0.80 7.91 11.97
CA VAL A 335 -0.26 9.11 12.62
C VAL A 335 -1.43 9.99 13.06
N THR A 336 -1.52 10.28 14.35
CA THR A 336 -2.55 11.17 14.92
C THR A 336 -2.00 12.59 15.16
N GLU A 337 -2.82 13.51 15.68
CA GLU A 337 -2.36 14.88 15.98
C GLU A 337 -1.27 14.92 17.06
N THR A 338 -1.21 13.94 17.97
CA THR A 338 -0.31 13.96 19.14
C THR A 338 0.61 12.74 19.25
N GLY A 339 0.44 11.74 18.39
CA GLY A 339 1.18 10.48 18.43
C GLY A 339 0.73 9.55 17.33
N ASN A 340 0.30 8.35 17.68
CA ASN A 340 -0.17 7.36 16.74
C ASN A 340 -1.26 6.44 17.32
N GLU A 341 -1.92 5.69 16.44
CA GLU A 341 -2.86 4.61 16.73
C GLU A 341 -2.54 3.42 15.85
N ARG A 342 -2.42 2.21 16.40
CA ARG A 342 -2.27 1.00 15.60
C ARG A 342 -3.61 0.61 14.98
N LEU A 343 -3.58 0.22 13.71
CA LEU A 343 -4.74 -0.37 13.01
C LEU A 343 -4.82 -1.88 13.23
N THR A 344 -3.65 -2.56 13.19
CA THR A 344 -3.55 -4.00 13.44
C THR A 344 -3.42 -4.27 14.93
N SER A 345 -4.09 -5.30 15.43
CA SER A 345 -4.20 -5.60 16.86
C SER A 345 -3.72 -7.00 17.26
N ALA A 346 -3.42 -7.87 16.29
CA ALA A 346 -2.92 -9.22 16.54
C ALA A 346 -1.73 -9.20 17.51
N PRO A 347 -1.66 -10.14 18.50
CA PRO A 347 -0.59 -10.19 19.50
C PRO A 347 0.78 -10.37 18.84
N LYS A 348 1.79 -9.79 19.50
CA LYS A 348 3.19 -9.80 19.03
C LYS A 348 4.12 -10.64 19.90
N ASP A 349 3.64 -11.17 21.01
CA ASP A 349 4.39 -12.13 21.80
C ASP A 349 4.60 -13.42 20.99
N LEU A 350 5.77 -14.07 21.19
CA LEU A 350 6.07 -15.31 20.48
C LEU A 350 5.08 -16.41 20.85
N ILE A 351 4.25 -16.77 19.87
CA ILE A 351 3.35 -17.92 19.99
C ILE A 351 4.08 -19.14 19.49
N THR A 352 4.06 -20.20 20.31
CA THR A 352 4.57 -21.54 19.95
C THR A 352 3.41 -22.45 19.61
N LEU A 353 3.41 -23.02 18.43
CA LEU A 353 2.39 -23.92 17.87
C LEU A 353 2.91 -25.36 17.81
#